data_129e6144798958dfce78109889ff6a16
#
_entry.id   129e6144798958dfce78109889ff6a16
#
_cell.length_a   1.000
_cell.length_b   1.000
_cell.length_c   1.000
_cell.angle_alpha   90.00
_cell.angle_beta   90.00
_cell.angle_gamma   90.00
#
_symmetry.space_group_name_H-M   'P 1'
#
loop_
_entity.id
_entity.type
_entity.pdbx_description
1 polymer ?
#
loop_
_entity_poly.entity_id
_entity_poly.type
_entity_poly.pdbx_seq_one_letter_code
_entity_poly.pdbx_strand_id
1 'polypeptide(L)'
;DRTSRGLGDVYKRQLKNSVKVTFNENGTDVEEEFDKLIVAVGRKPNSSNIIDESLNIAIEEGFIKVDEHCQTSVKNIWAIGDVVRGPMLAHKGSEEGIMVAERIADKHAEVNYDLVPSVIYSHPEIAWVGKNETELKDKKISYKVGKFPFAASGRALAVDQSVGFVKVLSDSKTDTILGVHVFGPAAAEIVQQALISMEFGASAEDIALTMFSHPTVSEAFHEAALAANNQAIHIGNKTR
;
A
#
# COMPACT_ATOMS: atom_id res chain seq x y z
N ASP A 1 -5.93 -13.66 -10.66
CA ASP A 1 -6.24 -12.24 -10.51
C ASP A 1 -6.77 -11.67 -11.83
N ARG A 2 -8.02 -11.19 -11.81
CA ARG A 2 -8.68 -10.57 -12.95
C ARG A 2 -8.11 -9.18 -13.29
N THR A 3 -7.18 -8.67 -12.49
CA THR A 3 -6.51 -7.38 -12.71
C THR A 3 -5.21 -7.51 -13.50
N SER A 4 -4.74 -8.70 -13.76
CA SER A 4 -3.62 -8.98 -14.66
C SER A 4 -4.04 -8.69 -16.10
N ARG A 5 -4.08 -7.44 -16.45
CA ARG A 5 -4.11 -6.77 -17.75
C ARG A 5 -4.52 -7.62 -18.95
N GLY A 6 -5.75 -8.17 -18.97
CA GLY A 6 -6.32 -8.69 -20.19
C GLY A 6 -5.65 -9.91 -20.82
N LEU A 7 -4.70 -10.54 -20.14
CA LEU A 7 -4.30 -11.89 -20.48
C LEU A 7 -5.39 -12.80 -19.92
N GLY A 8 -6.20 -13.38 -20.77
CA GLY A 8 -7.18 -14.41 -20.45
C GLY A 8 -6.52 -15.63 -19.81
N ASP A 9 -7.18 -16.78 -19.87
CA ASP A 9 -6.61 -18.01 -19.34
C ASP A 9 -5.24 -18.29 -19.96
N VAL A 10 -4.23 -18.49 -19.11
CA VAL A 10 -2.86 -18.80 -19.52
C VAL A 10 -2.61 -20.28 -19.25
N TYR A 11 -2.30 -21.04 -20.29
CA TYR A 11 -1.92 -22.43 -20.20
C TYR A 11 -0.42 -22.58 -20.44
N LYS A 12 0.23 -23.47 -19.70
CA LYS A 12 1.64 -23.78 -19.87
C LYS A 12 1.88 -25.26 -20.13
N ARG A 13 2.83 -25.55 -21.01
CA ARG A 13 3.36 -26.90 -21.25
C ARG A 13 4.87 -26.89 -21.08
N GLN A 14 5.36 -27.65 -20.09
CA GLN A 14 6.79 -27.84 -19.89
C GLN A 14 7.37 -28.70 -21.03
N LEU A 15 8.42 -28.20 -21.67
CA LEU A 15 9.26 -28.90 -22.63
C LEU A 15 10.59 -29.27 -21.95
N LYS A 16 11.51 -29.93 -22.69
CA LYS A 16 12.78 -30.41 -22.11
C LYS A 16 13.64 -29.24 -21.60
N ASN A 17 13.74 -28.14 -22.36
CA ASN A 17 14.59 -26.99 -22.05
C ASN A 17 13.85 -25.65 -22.12
N SER A 18 12.53 -25.66 -22.31
CA SER A 18 11.72 -24.47 -22.52
C SER A 18 10.31 -24.64 -21.97
N VAL A 19 9.54 -23.58 -21.97
CA VAL A 19 8.13 -23.57 -21.59
C VAL A 19 7.32 -22.97 -22.71
N LYS A 20 6.35 -23.71 -23.22
CA LYS A 20 5.36 -23.22 -24.18
C LYS A 20 4.20 -22.61 -23.42
N VAL A 21 3.87 -21.37 -23.73
CA VAL A 21 2.81 -20.60 -23.09
C VAL A 21 1.76 -20.27 -24.13
N THR A 22 0.51 -20.60 -23.85
CA THR A 22 -0.65 -20.20 -24.65
C THR A 22 -1.43 -19.18 -23.85
N PHE A 23 -1.69 -18.01 -24.42
CA PHE A 23 -2.45 -16.94 -23.79
C PHE A 23 -3.37 -16.25 -24.79
N ASN A 24 -4.46 -15.66 -24.31
CA ASN A 24 -5.39 -14.91 -25.16
C ASN A 24 -4.96 -13.46 -25.28
N GLU A 25 -4.69 -13.03 -26.52
CA GLU A 25 -4.39 -11.65 -26.86
C GLU A 25 -5.49 -11.10 -27.78
N ASN A 26 -6.26 -10.13 -27.28
CA ASN A 26 -7.35 -9.49 -28.04
C ASN A 26 -8.38 -10.46 -28.66
N GLY A 27 -8.68 -11.54 -27.94
CA GLY A 27 -9.65 -12.56 -28.40
C GLY A 27 -9.05 -13.66 -29.28
N THR A 28 -7.74 -13.65 -29.51
CA THR A 28 -7.04 -14.68 -30.28
C THR A 28 -6.05 -15.40 -29.37
N ASP A 29 -6.04 -16.73 -29.43
CA ASP A 29 -5.07 -17.53 -28.70
C ASP A 29 -3.71 -17.46 -29.42
N VAL A 30 -2.71 -16.98 -28.69
CA VAL A 30 -1.31 -16.88 -29.11
C VAL A 30 -0.51 -17.92 -28.37
N GLU A 31 0.42 -18.57 -29.06
CA GLU A 31 1.28 -19.59 -28.52
C GLU A 31 2.75 -19.19 -28.73
N GLU A 32 3.49 -19.06 -27.63
CA GLU A 32 4.90 -18.66 -27.64
C GLU A 32 5.75 -19.59 -26.76
N GLU A 33 7.03 -19.72 -27.12
CA GLU A 33 8.00 -20.53 -26.40
C GLU A 33 9.04 -19.63 -25.72
N PHE A 34 9.29 -19.89 -24.42
CA PHE A 34 10.19 -19.13 -23.58
C PHE A 34 11.17 -20.07 -22.85
N ASP A 35 12.34 -19.57 -22.50
CA ASP A 35 13.29 -20.32 -21.68
C ASP A 35 12.72 -20.60 -20.28
N LYS A 36 12.02 -19.65 -19.70
CA LYS A 36 11.42 -19.71 -18.35
C LYS A 36 10.12 -18.94 -18.30
N LEU A 37 9.19 -19.39 -17.45
CA LEU A 37 7.97 -18.68 -17.07
C LEU A 37 8.02 -18.33 -15.60
N ILE A 38 7.88 -17.03 -15.29
CA ILE A 38 7.72 -16.52 -13.92
C ILE A 38 6.22 -16.27 -13.68
N VAL A 39 5.65 -16.96 -12.69
CA VAL A 39 4.25 -16.79 -12.28
C VAL A 39 4.22 -15.86 -11.08
N ALA A 40 3.62 -14.68 -11.26
CA ALA A 40 3.54 -13.64 -10.23
C ALA A 40 2.10 -13.06 -10.15
N VAL A 41 1.09 -13.94 -10.13
CA VAL A 41 -0.33 -13.58 -10.25
C VAL A 41 -1.05 -13.41 -8.91
N GLY A 42 -0.32 -13.37 -7.81
CA GLY A 42 -0.87 -13.20 -6.46
C GLY A 42 -0.40 -14.26 -5.48
N ARG A 43 -1.01 -14.24 -4.29
CA ARG A 43 -0.69 -15.12 -3.16
C ARG A 43 -1.97 -15.76 -2.64
N LYS A 44 -1.84 -16.95 -2.06
CA LYS A 44 -2.90 -17.64 -1.32
C LYS A 44 -2.44 -17.89 0.10
N PRO A 45 -3.33 -17.87 1.11
CA PRO A 45 -2.96 -18.26 2.46
C PRO A 45 -2.52 -19.73 2.47
N ASN A 46 -1.41 -20.01 3.15
CA ASN A 46 -0.93 -21.39 3.32
C ASN A 46 -1.44 -21.95 4.66
N SER A 47 -2.74 -22.16 4.75
CA SER A 47 -3.46 -22.61 5.94
C SER A 47 -3.81 -24.10 5.92
N SER A 48 -3.55 -24.80 4.80
CA SER A 48 -3.90 -26.22 4.66
C SER A 48 -3.00 -27.12 5.51
N ASN A 49 -3.60 -28.08 6.23
CA ASN A 49 -2.91 -29.09 7.03
C ASN A 49 -2.02 -28.55 8.18
N ILE A 50 -2.23 -27.33 8.62
CA ILE A 50 -1.51 -26.73 9.77
C ILE A 50 -2.33 -26.72 11.06
N ILE A 51 -3.62 -27.03 10.97
CA ILE A 51 -4.57 -27.03 12.08
C ILE A 51 -5.18 -28.41 12.17
N ASP A 52 -5.26 -28.96 13.39
CA ASP A 52 -5.97 -30.20 13.65
C ASP A 52 -7.48 -29.96 13.46
N GLU A 53 -8.14 -30.77 12.65
CA GLU A 53 -9.56 -30.65 12.32
C GLU A 53 -10.48 -30.72 13.56
N SER A 54 -10.04 -31.41 14.61
CA SER A 54 -10.79 -31.53 15.87
C SER A 54 -10.96 -30.20 16.59
N LEU A 55 -10.12 -29.21 16.31
CA LEU A 55 -10.21 -27.85 16.89
C LEU A 55 -11.36 -27.03 16.29
N ASN A 56 -11.91 -27.41 15.15
CA ASN A 56 -13.02 -26.73 14.47
C ASN A 56 -12.78 -25.21 14.29
N ILE A 57 -11.55 -24.81 13.99
CA ILE A 57 -11.22 -23.41 13.68
C ILE A 57 -11.86 -23.02 12.34
N ALA A 58 -12.60 -21.92 12.33
CA ALA A 58 -13.29 -21.45 11.15
C ALA A 58 -12.28 -20.96 10.08
N ILE A 59 -12.45 -21.46 8.85
CA ILE A 59 -11.66 -21.06 7.65
C ILE A 59 -12.66 -20.57 6.59
N GLU A 60 -12.38 -19.43 5.99
CA GLU A 60 -13.19 -18.84 4.94
C GLU A 60 -12.27 -18.44 3.76
N GLU A 61 -12.54 -18.97 2.56
CA GLU A 61 -11.71 -18.77 1.35
C GLU A 61 -10.23 -19.10 1.55
N GLY A 62 -9.91 -20.05 2.43
CA GLY A 62 -8.56 -20.43 2.79
C GLY A 62 -7.93 -19.58 3.92
N PHE A 63 -8.54 -18.47 4.32
CA PHE A 63 -8.08 -17.67 5.46
C PHE A 63 -8.63 -18.18 6.78
N ILE A 64 -7.82 -18.19 7.81
CA ILE A 64 -8.26 -18.43 9.19
C ILE A 64 -9.10 -17.23 9.62
N LYS A 65 -10.34 -17.49 10.03
CA LYS A 65 -11.26 -16.45 10.49
C LYS A 65 -10.88 -15.98 11.89
N VAL A 66 -10.70 -14.69 12.05
CA VAL A 66 -10.34 -14.03 13.31
C VAL A 66 -11.19 -12.77 13.53
N ASP A 67 -11.32 -12.37 14.80
CA ASP A 67 -11.89 -11.08 15.18
C ASP A 67 -10.91 -9.90 14.95
N GLU A 68 -11.26 -8.69 15.39
CA GLU A 68 -10.42 -7.49 15.28
C GLU A 68 -9.09 -7.61 16.05
N HIS A 69 -9.01 -8.52 17.01
CA HIS A 69 -7.83 -8.77 17.84
C HIS A 69 -7.06 -10.03 17.45
N CYS A 70 -7.31 -10.54 16.23
CA CYS A 70 -6.67 -11.75 15.70
C CYS A 70 -6.99 -13.05 16.49
N GLN A 71 -8.02 -13.08 17.35
CA GLN A 71 -8.47 -14.28 18.02
C GLN A 71 -9.33 -15.13 17.08
N THR A 72 -9.07 -16.43 17.03
CA THR A 72 -9.87 -17.38 16.25
C THR A 72 -11.20 -17.71 16.92
N SER A 73 -12.02 -18.54 16.28
CA SER A 73 -13.24 -19.10 16.89
C SER A 73 -12.98 -19.96 18.12
N VAL A 74 -11.72 -20.34 18.38
CA VAL A 74 -11.31 -21.17 19.52
C VAL A 74 -10.56 -20.33 20.52
N LYS A 75 -11.04 -20.33 21.78
CA LYS A 75 -10.41 -19.58 22.87
C LYS A 75 -8.92 -19.94 23.04
N ASN A 76 -8.09 -18.94 23.29
CA ASN A 76 -6.63 -19.04 23.46
C ASN A 76 -5.86 -19.49 22.21
N ILE A 77 -6.48 -19.36 21.02
CA ILE A 77 -5.81 -19.56 19.75
C ILE A 77 -5.98 -18.29 18.91
N TRP A 78 -4.87 -17.74 18.45
CA TRP A 78 -4.81 -16.57 17.58
C TRP A 78 -4.17 -16.94 16.24
N ALA A 79 -4.47 -16.20 15.20
CA ALA A 79 -3.82 -16.30 13.91
C ALA A 79 -3.49 -14.90 13.39
N ILE A 80 -2.31 -14.73 12.78
CA ILE A 80 -1.79 -13.45 12.32
C ILE A 80 -1.13 -13.59 10.94
N GLY A 81 -0.84 -12.46 10.30
CA GLY A 81 -0.07 -12.40 9.06
C GLY A 81 -0.84 -12.86 7.83
N ASP A 82 -0.14 -13.55 6.92
CA ASP A 82 -0.66 -13.91 5.60
C ASP A 82 -1.79 -14.96 5.62
N VAL A 83 -2.02 -15.62 6.74
CA VAL A 83 -3.09 -16.63 6.88
C VAL A 83 -4.43 -16.05 7.36
N VAL A 84 -4.47 -14.75 7.68
CA VAL A 84 -5.69 -14.02 8.08
C VAL A 84 -6.03 -12.91 7.09
N ARG A 85 -7.17 -12.26 7.28
CA ARG A 85 -7.68 -11.17 6.46
C ARG A 85 -6.69 -10.03 6.21
N GLY A 86 -6.94 -9.24 5.18
CA GLY A 86 -6.18 -8.04 4.83
C GLY A 86 -5.01 -8.31 3.88
N PRO A 87 -4.17 -7.31 3.61
CA PRO A 87 -3.05 -7.46 2.71
C PRO A 87 -1.97 -8.40 3.27
N MET A 88 -1.40 -9.23 2.41
CA MET A 88 -0.31 -10.16 2.77
C MET A 88 1.03 -9.40 2.82
N LEU A 89 1.25 -8.67 3.91
CA LEU A 89 2.40 -7.81 4.12
C LEU A 89 3.10 -8.15 5.44
N ALA A 90 4.43 -8.28 5.39
CA ALA A 90 5.24 -8.70 6.53
C ALA A 90 5.07 -7.76 7.74
N HIS A 91 5.06 -6.45 7.52
CA HIS A 91 4.87 -5.46 8.58
C HIS A 91 3.49 -5.54 9.23
N LYS A 92 2.41 -5.82 8.47
CA LYS A 92 1.08 -6.09 9.05
C LYS A 92 1.14 -7.28 10.00
N GLY A 93 1.73 -8.39 9.57
CA GLY A 93 1.87 -9.58 10.40
C GLY A 93 2.72 -9.35 11.66
N SER A 94 3.76 -8.50 11.58
CA SER A 94 4.59 -8.13 12.72
C SER A 94 3.78 -7.33 13.76
N GLU A 95 3.04 -6.31 13.32
CA GLU A 95 2.21 -5.49 14.22
C GLU A 95 1.05 -6.31 14.82
N GLU A 96 0.41 -7.18 14.06
CA GLU A 96 -0.57 -8.13 14.59
C GLU A 96 0.04 -9.03 15.67
N GLY A 97 1.28 -9.50 15.46
CA GLY A 97 2.01 -10.31 16.46
C GLY A 97 2.29 -9.56 17.75
N ILE A 98 2.73 -8.31 17.66
CA ILE A 98 2.95 -7.43 18.82
C ILE A 98 1.64 -7.22 19.55
N MET A 99 0.56 -6.84 18.85
CA MET A 99 -0.76 -6.64 19.42
C MET A 99 -1.23 -7.89 20.19
N VAL A 100 -1.15 -9.08 19.59
CA VAL A 100 -1.57 -10.33 20.23
C VAL A 100 -0.75 -10.63 21.47
N ALA A 101 0.58 -10.48 21.40
CA ALA A 101 1.45 -10.72 22.55
C ALA A 101 1.16 -9.76 23.71
N GLU A 102 0.93 -8.48 23.45
CA GLU A 102 0.59 -7.49 24.46
C GLU A 102 -0.79 -7.75 25.09
N ARG A 103 -1.80 -8.14 24.28
CA ARG A 103 -3.14 -8.50 24.79
C ARG A 103 -3.12 -9.77 25.64
N ILE A 104 -2.29 -10.77 25.28
CA ILE A 104 -2.07 -11.95 26.14
C ILE A 104 -1.46 -11.55 27.49
N ALA A 105 -0.68 -10.49 27.51
CA ALA A 105 -0.08 -9.91 28.72
C ALA A 105 -0.99 -8.88 29.42
N ASP A 106 -2.28 -8.88 29.15
CA ASP A 106 -3.31 -7.97 29.69
C ASP A 106 -3.03 -6.47 29.43
N LYS A 107 -2.33 -6.14 28.35
CA LYS A 107 -2.13 -4.76 27.92
C LYS A 107 -3.18 -4.38 26.86
N HIS A 108 -3.47 -3.08 26.78
CA HIS A 108 -4.24 -2.54 25.66
C HIS A 108 -3.34 -2.41 24.43
N ALA A 109 -3.71 -3.08 23.34
CA ALA A 109 -2.99 -2.99 22.07
C ALA A 109 -3.97 -3.18 20.90
N GLU A 110 -3.80 -2.38 19.85
CA GLU A 110 -4.61 -2.39 18.63
C GLU A 110 -3.74 -2.15 17.41
N VAL A 111 -4.17 -2.61 16.25
CA VAL A 111 -3.56 -2.31 14.95
C VAL A 111 -4.52 -1.42 14.16
N ASN A 112 -4.01 -0.29 13.68
CA ASN A 112 -4.76 0.60 12.82
C ASN A 112 -4.72 0.10 11.37
N TYR A 113 -5.69 -0.71 10.98
CA TYR A 113 -5.76 -1.29 9.63
C TYR A 113 -6.05 -0.26 8.52
N ASP A 114 -6.54 0.94 8.85
CA ASP A 114 -6.72 2.02 7.88
C ASP A 114 -5.38 2.65 7.43
N LEU A 115 -4.30 2.42 8.18
CA LEU A 115 -2.98 2.99 7.97
C LEU A 115 -1.89 1.95 7.68
N VAL A 116 -2.23 0.83 7.05
CA VAL A 116 -1.24 -0.14 6.59
C VAL A 116 -0.56 0.39 5.31
N PRO A 117 0.74 0.72 5.33
CA PRO A 117 1.42 1.22 4.16
C PRO A 117 1.67 0.12 3.13
N SER A 118 1.67 0.49 1.87
CA SER A 118 1.97 -0.43 0.77
C SER A 118 3.10 0.13 -0.10
N VAL A 119 3.99 -0.75 -0.54
CA VAL A 119 5.14 -0.40 -1.38
C VAL A 119 5.29 -1.40 -2.51
N ILE A 120 5.53 -0.89 -3.72
CA ILE A 120 5.97 -1.65 -4.89
C ILE A 120 7.40 -1.21 -5.20
N TYR A 121 8.35 -2.11 -5.01
CA TYR A 121 9.79 -1.86 -5.20
C TYR A 121 10.21 -1.98 -6.67
N SER A 122 9.49 -1.26 -7.52
CA SER A 122 9.89 -1.03 -8.91
C SER A 122 10.93 0.10 -8.99
N HIS A 123 11.37 0.45 -10.19
CA HIS A 123 12.17 1.66 -10.42
C HIS A 123 11.50 2.50 -11.52
N PRO A 124 10.94 3.67 -11.18
CA PRO A 124 10.75 4.29 -9.85
C PRO A 124 9.81 3.48 -8.94
N GLU A 125 9.94 3.66 -7.61
CA GLU A 125 9.08 3.04 -6.62
C GLU A 125 7.65 3.62 -6.61
N ILE A 126 6.70 2.83 -6.14
CA ILE A 126 5.33 3.29 -5.85
C ILE A 126 5.01 2.94 -4.40
N ALA A 127 4.55 3.93 -3.62
CA ALA A 127 4.13 3.68 -2.25
C ALA A 127 2.90 4.52 -1.88
N TRP A 128 2.10 4.02 -0.95
CA TRP A 128 0.93 4.75 -0.46
C TRP A 128 0.54 4.32 0.95
N VAL A 129 -0.21 5.20 1.62
CA VAL A 129 -0.89 4.94 2.89
C VAL A 129 -2.20 5.70 2.92
N GLY A 130 -3.20 5.14 3.61
CA GLY A 130 -4.54 5.72 3.73
C GLY A 130 -5.38 5.56 2.45
N LYS A 131 -6.37 6.43 2.29
CA LYS A 131 -7.41 6.33 1.26
C LYS A 131 -6.97 6.95 -0.07
N ASN A 132 -7.43 6.38 -1.18
CA ASN A 132 -7.27 6.97 -2.51
C ASN A 132 -8.51 7.81 -2.91
N GLU A 133 -8.41 8.54 -4.03
CA GLU A 133 -9.49 9.41 -4.50
C GLU A 133 -10.78 8.66 -4.85
N THR A 134 -10.68 7.41 -5.33
CA THR A 134 -11.85 6.58 -5.66
C THR A 134 -12.60 6.22 -4.39
N GLU A 135 -11.90 5.73 -3.38
CA GLU A 135 -12.49 5.41 -2.08
C GLU A 135 -13.13 6.61 -1.40
N LEU A 136 -12.49 7.79 -1.49
CA LEU A 136 -13.05 9.03 -0.93
C LEU A 136 -14.34 9.45 -1.67
N LYS A 137 -14.38 9.33 -3.00
CA LYS A 137 -15.57 9.61 -3.80
C LYS A 137 -16.71 8.64 -3.49
N ASP A 138 -16.42 7.35 -3.41
CA ASP A 138 -17.42 6.32 -3.11
C ASP A 138 -18.01 6.52 -1.71
N LYS A 139 -17.19 6.91 -0.74
CA LYS A 139 -17.61 7.26 0.63
C LYS A 139 -18.20 8.67 0.76
N LYS A 140 -18.26 9.45 -0.34
CA LYS A 140 -18.75 10.84 -0.37
C LYS A 140 -18.02 11.76 0.62
N ILE A 141 -16.74 11.51 0.85
CA ILE A 141 -15.88 12.35 1.69
C ILE A 141 -15.35 13.49 0.82
N SER A 142 -15.57 14.73 1.25
CA SER A 142 -15.02 15.92 0.58
C SER A 142 -13.56 16.10 0.92
N TYR A 143 -12.70 16.24 -0.08
CA TYR A 143 -11.25 16.31 0.11
C TYR A 143 -10.59 17.36 -0.78
N LYS A 144 -9.39 17.78 -0.35
CA LYS A 144 -8.45 18.61 -1.11
C LYS A 144 -7.35 17.72 -1.65
N VAL A 145 -6.74 18.12 -2.76
CA VAL A 145 -5.64 17.41 -3.41
C VAL A 145 -4.46 18.36 -3.56
N GLY A 146 -3.35 18.03 -2.91
CA GLY A 146 -2.06 18.62 -3.19
C GLY A 146 -1.17 17.64 -3.95
N LYS A 147 -0.47 18.11 -4.97
CA LYS A 147 0.44 17.29 -5.78
C LYS A 147 1.68 18.07 -6.12
N PHE A 148 2.84 17.45 -5.89
CA PHE A 148 4.14 18.04 -6.22
C PHE A 148 4.96 17.07 -7.07
N PRO A 149 5.40 17.47 -8.29
CA PRO A 149 6.20 16.61 -9.15
C PRO A 149 7.68 16.64 -8.72
N PHE A 150 8.37 15.51 -8.77
CA PHE A 150 9.80 15.46 -8.48
C PHE A 150 10.64 16.27 -9.47
N ALA A 151 10.13 16.55 -10.66
CA ALA A 151 10.76 17.45 -11.63
C ALA A 151 10.93 18.90 -11.10
N ALA A 152 10.22 19.29 -10.04
CA ALA A 152 10.37 20.57 -9.35
C ALA A 152 11.23 20.46 -8.07
N SER A 153 11.74 19.27 -7.73
CA SER A 153 12.60 19.04 -6.56
C SER A 153 14.08 19.21 -6.95
N GLY A 154 14.78 20.17 -6.33
CA GLY A 154 16.21 20.37 -6.56
C GLY A 154 17.05 19.13 -6.25
N ARG A 155 16.72 18.37 -5.21
CA ARG A 155 17.42 17.12 -4.86
C ARG A 155 17.16 16.02 -5.90
N ALA A 156 15.93 15.86 -6.35
CA ALA A 156 15.58 14.85 -7.36
C ALA A 156 16.31 15.13 -8.70
N LEU A 157 16.39 16.40 -9.10
CA LEU A 157 17.16 16.83 -10.26
C LEU A 157 18.66 16.56 -10.10
N ALA A 158 19.23 16.88 -8.94
CA ALA A 158 20.67 16.71 -8.68
C ALA A 158 21.12 15.23 -8.72
N VAL A 159 20.21 14.26 -8.48
CA VAL A 159 20.52 12.82 -8.52
C VAL A 159 19.91 12.11 -9.74
N ASP A 160 19.42 12.89 -10.73
CA ASP A 160 18.79 12.37 -11.96
C ASP A 160 17.63 11.41 -11.72
N GLN A 161 16.78 11.73 -10.72
CA GLN A 161 15.60 10.93 -10.33
C GLN A 161 14.35 11.81 -10.25
N SER A 162 14.09 12.58 -11.29
CA SER A 162 13.01 13.58 -11.33
C SER A 162 11.66 13.04 -11.80
N VAL A 163 11.55 11.74 -12.06
CA VAL A 163 10.29 11.11 -12.50
C VAL A 163 9.35 10.91 -11.33
N GLY A 164 8.07 11.29 -11.52
CA GLY A 164 7.02 11.00 -10.57
C GLY A 164 6.55 12.20 -9.74
N PHE A 165 5.90 11.91 -8.61
CA PHE A 165 5.26 12.93 -7.78
C PHE A 165 4.95 12.41 -6.37
N VAL A 166 4.70 13.34 -5.45
CA VAL A 166 3.98 13.11 -4.19
C VAL A 166 2.59 13.71 -4.29
N LYS A 167 1.57 12.98 -3.83
CA LYS A 167 0.19 13.43 -3.75
C LYS A 167 -0.34 13.27 -2.34
N VAL A 168 -0.86 14.35 -1.76
CA VAL A 168 -1.53 14.41 -0.45
C VAL A 168 -3.02 14.63 -0.66
N LEU A 169 -3.84 13.85 0.04
CA LEU A 169 -5.29 14.02 0.13
C LEU A 169 -5.60 14.42 1.56
N SER A 170 -6.28 15.56 1.76
CA SER A 170 -6.72 16.02 3.08
C SER A 170 -8.22 16.31 3.11
N ASP A 171 -8.85 16.15 4.27
CA ASP A 171 -10.26 16.46 4.46
C ASP A 171 -10.52 17.95 4.21
N SER A 172 -11.59 18.29 3.47
CA SER A 172 -11.86 19.68 3.11
C SER A 172 -12.24 20.57 4.30
N LYS A 173 -12.70 20.00 5.42
CA LYS A 173 -13.18 20.72 6.60
C LYS A 173 -12.15 20.77 7.72
N THR A 174 -11.57 19.60 8.03
CA THR A 174 -10.65 19.43 9.16
C THR A 174 -9.19 19.54 8.77
N ASP A 175 -8.90 19.49 7.47
CA ASP A 175 -7.55 19.40 6.89
C ASP A 175 -6.75 18.15 7.27
N THR A 176 -7.33 17.21 8.02
CA THR A 176 -6.69 15.96 8.39
C THR A 176 -6.24 15.19 7.15
N ILE A 177 -5.03 14.65 7.15
CA ILE A 177 -4.51 13.86 6.03
C ILE A 177 -5.27 12.54 5.93
N LEU A 178 -5.88 12.28 4.78
CA LEU A 178 -6.68 11.09 4.49
C LEU A 178 -5.91 10.03 3.71
N GLY A 179 -4.88 10.44 2.99
CA GLY A 179 -4.04 9.52 2.24
C GLY A 179 -2.89 10.22 1.54
N VAL A 180 -1.79 9.49 1.39
CA VAL A 180 -0.58 9.96 0.69
C VAL A 180 -0.13 8.90 -0.30
N HIS A 181 0.19 9.33 -1.52
CA HIS A 181 0.60 8.46 -2.62
C HIS A 181 1.87 9.03 -3.24
N VAL A 182 2.87 8.19 -3.40
CA VAL A 182 4.17 8.55 -3.95
C VAL A 182 4.50 7.64 -5.12
N PHE A 183 4.91 8.25 -6.21
CA PHE A 183 5.52 7.57 -7.34
C PHE A 183 6.84 8.28 -7.63
N GLY A 184 7.96 7.62 -7.40
CA GLY A 184 9.27 8.24 -7.61
C GLY A 184 10.36 7.73 -6.68
N PRO A 185 11.44 8.52 -6.50
CA PRO A 185 12.57 8.14 -5.66
C PRO A 185 12.18 8.10 -4.18
N ALA A 186 12.71 7.12 -3.45
CA ALA A 186 12.53 6.96 -2.00
C ALA A 186 11.03 6.99 -1.57
N ALA A 187 10.15 6.39 -2.39
CA ALA A 187 8.72 6.44 -2.13
C ALA A 187 8.37 5.74 -0.82
N ALA A 188 9.03 4.64 -0.49
CA ALA A 188 8.85 3.91 0.76
C ALA A 188 9.16 4.79 1.98
N GLU A 189 10.27 5.53 1.96
CA GLU A 189 10.71 6.39 3.07
C GLU A 189 9.81 7.62 3.21
N ILE A 190 9.32 8.19 2.10
CA ILE A 190 8.40 9.33 2.13
C ILE A 190 7.03 8.88 2.69
N VAL A 191 6.52 7.74 2.27
CA VAL A 191 5.26 7.19 2.79
C VAL A 191 5.36 6.86 4.27
N GLN A 192 6.54 6.43 4.77
CA GLN A 192 6.73 6.21 6.20
C GLN A 192 6.63 7.51 7.02
N GLN A 193 7.09 8.64 6.48
CA GLN A 193 6.91 9.95 7.11
C GLN A 193 5.41 10.33 7.16
N ALA A 194 4.70 10.09 6.07
CA ALA A 194 3.26 10.31 6.00
C ALA A 194 2.49 9.43 6.98
N LEU A 195 2.83 8.14 7.08
CA LEU A 195 2.23 7.21 8.02
C LEU A 195 2.35 7.70 9.47
N ILE A 196 3.57 8.06 9.90
CA ILE A 196 3.79 8.59 11.25
C ILE A 196 2.93 9.84 11.49
N SER A 197 2.88 10.75 10.52
CA SER A 197 2.06 11.95 10.62
C SER A 197 0.56 11.62 10.75
N MET A 198 0.07 10.66 9.97
CA MET A 198 -1.34 10.24 9.99
C MET A 198 -1.71 9.50 11.28
N GLU A 199 -0.81 8.68 11.85
CA GLU A 199 -1.02 8.02 13.15
C GLU A 199 -1.21 9.03 14.29
N PHE A 200 -0.53 10.18 14.21
CA PHE A 200 -0.72 11.29 15.16
C PHE A 200 -1.83 12.27 14.76
N GLY A 201 -2.60 11.97 13.72
CA GLY A 201 -3.75 12.76 13.30
C GLY A 201 -3.40 14.11 12.66
N ALA A 202 -2.22 14.22 12.05
CA ALA A 202 -1.76 15.48 11.47
C ALA A 202 -2.65 15.95 10.31
N SER A 203 -2.79 17.28 10.22
CA SER A 203 -3.35 17.99 9.08
C SER A 203 -2.29 18.25 7.99
N ALA A 204 -2.74 18.63 6.79
CA ALA A 204 -1.82 19.11 5.76
C ALA A 204 -1.10 20.40 6.20
N GLU A 205 -1.75 21.24 7.01
CA GLU A 205 -1.14 22.44 7.60
C GLU A 205 -0.02 22.10 8.58
N ASP A 206 -0.16 21.05 9.42
CA ASP A 206 0.90 20.61 10.33
C ASP A 206 2.17 20.22 9.56
N ILE A 207 2.03 19.53 8.43
CA ILE A 207 3.15 19.19 7.55
C ILE A 207 3.73 20.45 6.91
N ALA A 208 2.89 21.38 6.46
CA ALA A 208 3.29 22.65 5.87
C ALA A 208 4.08 23.55 6.84
N LEU A 209 3.80 23.46 8.14
CA LEU A 209 4.50 24.22 9.20
C LEU A 209 5.75 23.49 9.72
N THR A 210 5.94 22.23 9.36
CA THR A 210 7.11 21.45 9.79
C THR A 210 8.33 21.81 8.96
N MET A 211 9.50 21.96 9.61
CA MET A 211 10.76 22.23 8.92
C MET A 211 11.29 20.95 8.26
N PHE A 212 11.50 20.99 6.95
CA PHE A 212 12.15 19.92 6.19
C PHE A 212 13.60 20.26 5.88
N SER A 213 14.48 19.25 5.92
CA SER A 213 15.89 19.42 5.59
C SER A 213 16.06 19.72 4.10
N HIS A 214 16.93 20.67 3.75
CA HIS A 214 17.26 21.04 2.37
C HIS A 214 18.72 20.72 2.06
N PRO A 215 19.06 20.12 0.85
CA PRO A 215 18.10 19.58 -0.12
C PRO A 215 17.79 18.09 0.13
N THR A 216 16.52 17.73 0.12
CA THR A 216 16.07 16.34 0.26
C THR A 216 14.89 16.03 -0.67
N VAL A 217 14.66 14.73 -0.97
CA VAL A 217 13.44 14.32 -1.68
C VAL A 217 12.19 14.40 -0.79
N SER A 218 12.36 14.42 0.53
CA SER A 218 11.27 14.58 1.50
C SER A 218 10.56 15.92 1.38
N GLU A 219 11.24 16.97 0.88
CA GLU A 219 10.62 18.27 0.60
C GLU A 219 9.46 18.16 -0.38
N ALA A 220 9.40 17.11 -1.21
CA ALA A 220 8.27 16.86 -2.10
C ALA A 220 6.98 16.53 -1.33
N PHE A 221 7.07 15.92 -0.14
CA PHE A 221 5.93 15.71 0.74
C PHE A 221 5.45 17.03 1.38
N HIS A 222 6.38 17.85 1.85
CA HIS A 222 6.10 19.20 2.34
C HIS A 222 5.40 20.07 1.28
N GLU A 223 5.94 20.13 0.07
CA GLU A 223 5.36 20.89 -1.04
C GLU A 223 3.99 20.36 -1.47
N ALA A 224 3.78 19.03 -1.44
CA ALA A 224 2.48 18.46 -1.74
C ALA A 224 1.43 18.82 -0.65
N ALA A 225 1.84 18.89 0.62
CA ALA A 225 0.98 19.36 1.69
C ALA A 225 0.63 20.85 1.55
N LEU A 226 1.62 21.70 1.26
CA LEU A 226 1.40 23.10 0.90
C LEU A 226 0.45 23.27 -0.30
N ALA A 227 0.63 22.46 -1.35
CA ALA A 227 -0.20 22.49 -2.55
C ALA A 227 -1.67 22.14 -2.27
N ALA A 228 -1.96 21.30 -1.26
CA ALA A 228 -3.34 20.98 -0.86
C ALA A 228 -4.10 22.24 -0.40
N ASN A 229 -3.40 23.24 0.13
CA ASN A 229 -3.90 24.51 0.59
C ASN A 229 -3.59 25.67 -0.38
N ASN A 230 -3.14 25.39 -1.62
CA ASN A 230 -2.71 26.39 -2.62
C ASN A 230 -1.59 27.32 -2.11
N GLN A 231 -0.63 26.78 -1.38
CA GLN A 231 0.50 27.50 -0.77
C GLN A 231 1.87 26.95 -1.22
N ALA A 232 1.90 26.09 -2.25
CA ALA A 232 3.16 25.55 -2.79
C ALA A 232 4.13 26.69 -3.16
N ILE A 233 5.42 26.47 -2.91
CA ILE A 233 6.48 27.47 -3.12
C ILE A 233 7.15 27.28 -4.47
N HIS A 234 7.42 26.03 -4.83
CA HIS A 234 8.24 25.70 -6.02
C HIS A 234 7.42 25.25 -7.24
N ILE A 235 6.09 25.32 -7.16
CA ILE A 235 5.19 25.10 -8.29
C ILE A 235 4.07 26.16 -8.30
N GLY A 236 3.43 26.35 -9.44
CA GLY A 236 2.25 27.23 -9.54
C GLY A 236 1.06 26.69 -8.74
N ASN A 237 0.45 27.54 -7.95
CA ASN A 237 -0.79 27.25 -7.24
C ASN A 237 -1.99 27.39 -8.19
N LYS A 238 -3.09 26.66 -7.90
CA LYS A 238 -4.33 26.81 -8.67
C LYS A 238 -4.86 28.22 -8.49
N THR A 239 -5.13 28.90 -9.59
CA THR A 239 -5.89 30.17 -9.56
C THR A 239 -7.29 29.90 -8.98
N ARG A 240 -7.67 30.72 -8.02
CA ARG A 240 -9.02 30.69 -7.42
C ARG A 240 -10.08 31.06 -8.43
#